data_6ed2e6eec174f484030f32b3db7f241b
#
_entry.id   6ed2e6eec174f484030f32b3db7f241b
#
_cell.length_a   1.000
_cell.length_b   1.000
_cell.length_c   1.000
_cell.angle_alpha   90.00
_cell.angle_beta   90.00
_cell.angle_gamma   90.00
#
_symmetry.space_group_name_H-M   'P 1'
#
loop_
_entity.id
_entity.type
_entity.pdbx_description
1 polymer ?
#
loop_
_entity_poly.entity_id
_entity_poly.type
_entity_poly.pdbx_seq_one_letter_code
_entity_poly.pdbx_strand_id
1 'polypeptide(L)'
;MGVRLMVVDDHRLLAEALASALKLRGHRVLAAAAPAAGAAELVITRAPEVCLIGTATPAEPGIFDPVVKIKRERPQVAVLVLGPVPSPRGIAAAFAAGASGYVRHDERIEGVERAIMKARAGEAAVAPQLLQGAFSELLNPAAQPDDEGQRLLQMLTPREVEVLVRVADGEDTRLIAAGMGIAPSTARTHVQRVLMKLGVGSRLEAAALAARTGLLDRAGPLHNSASSDT
;
A
#
# COMPACT_ATOMS: atom_id res chain seq x y z
N MET A 1 -14.80 -26.97 -2.42
CA MET A 1 -13.63 -27.71 -2.95
C MET A 1 -12.36 -26.96 -2.60
N GLY A 2 -11.40 -27.60 -1.89
CA GLY A 2 -10.18 -26.94 -1.45
C GLY A 2 -9.24 -26.59 -2.60
N VAL A 3 -8.65 -25.40 -2.56
CA VAL A 3 -7.68 -24.89 -3.54
C VAL A 3 -6.28 -25.37 -3.17
N ARG A 4 -5.43 -25.68 -4.14
CA ARG A 4 -4.00 -25.96 -3.92
C ARG A 4 -3.27 -24.64 -3.82
N LEU A 5 -2.77 -24.33 -2.61
CA LEU A 5 -2.17 -23.06 -2.27
C LEU A 5 -0.68 -23.20 -1.96
N MET A 6 0.05 -22.12 -2.19
CA MET A 6 1.37 -21.90 -1.65
C MET A 6 1.38 -20.54 -0.95
N VAL A 7 1.99 -20.48 0.23
CA VAL A 7 2.19 -19.23 0.98
C VAL A 7 3.70 -19.01 1.09
N VAL A 8 4.16 -17.87 0.64
CA VAL A 8 5.56 -17.46 0.67
C VAL A 8 5.65 -16.09 1.32
N ASP A 9 6.37 -15.97 2.40
CA ASP A 9 6.56 -14.70 3.11
C ASP A 9 7.87 -14.77 3.90
N ASP A 10 8.63 -13.68 3.92
CA ASP A 10 9.86 -13.57 4.71
C ASP A 10 9.57 -13.62 6.22
N HIS A 11 8.36 -13.20 6.63
CA HIS A 11 7.86 -13.37 7.99
C HIS A 11 7.34 -14.79 8.19
N ARG A 12 8.24 -15.68 8.52
CA ARG A 12 7.94 -17.11 8.70
C ARG A 12 6.71 -17.40 9.57
N LEU A 13 6.58 -16.68 10.69
CA LEU A 13 5.43 -16.86 11.59
C LEU A 13 4.10 -16.52 10.92
N LEU A 14 4.06 -15.44 10.14
CA LEU A 14 2.88 -15.04 9.37
C LEU A 14 2.52 -16.11 8.33
N ALA A 15 3.51 -16.58 7.57
CA ALA A 15 3.29 -17.61 6.56
C ALA A 15 2.75 -18.90 7.18
N GLU A 16 3.32 -19.36 8.29
CA GLU A 16 2.90 -20.58 8.99
C GLU A 16 1.48 -20.43 9.60
N ALA A 17 1.18 -19.27 10.20
CA ALA A 17 -0.14 -18.98 10.76
C ALA A 17 -1.22 -18.94 9.65
N LEU A 18 -0.94 -18.22 8.56
CA LEU A 18 -1.85 -18.15 7.41
C LEU A 18 -2.07 -19.51 6.77
N ALA A 19 -0.99 -20.26 6.57
CA ALA A 19 -1.07 -21.62 6.04
C ALA A 19 -1.92 -22.55 6.91
N SER A 20 -1.77 -22.45 8.24
CA SER A 20 -2.56 -23.23 9.21
C SER A 20 -4.03 -22.85 9.16
N ALA A 21 -4.34 -21.54 9.13
CA ALA A 21 -5.71 -21.06 9.02
C ALA A 21 -6.38 -21.52 7.71
N LEU A 22 -5.66 -21.48 6.58
CA LEU A 22 -6.18 -21.92 5.29
C LEU A 22 -6.38 -23.44 5.23
N LYS A 23 -5.51 -24.23 5.88
CA LYS A 23 -5.71 -25.70 6.01
C LYS A 23 -6.98 -26.02 6.80
N LEU A 24 -7.26 -25.32 7.90
CA LEU A 24 -8.49 -25.48 8.70
C LEU A 24 -9.75 -25.18 7.90
N ARG A 25 -9.64 -24.34 6.85
CA ARG A 25 -10.73 -24.02 5.91
C ARG A 25 -10.82 -24.99 4.72
N GLY A 26 -10.06 -26.09 4.76
CA GLY A 26 -10.13 -27.17 3.77
C GLY A 26 -9.29 -26.90 2.51
N HIS A 27 -8.39 -25.94 2.51
CA HIS A 27 -7.44 -25.73 1.42
C HIS A 27 -6.22 -26.66 1.56
N ARG A 28 -5.62 -27.03 0.42
CA ARG A 28 -4.39 -27.82 0.39
C ARG A 28 -3.17 -26.91 0.27
N VAL A 29 -2.53 -26.60 1.39
CA VAL A 29 -1.30 -25.80 1.38
C VAL A 29 -0.10 -26.68 1.09
N LEU A 30 0.57 -26.44 -0.05
CA LEU A 30 1.68 -27.25 -0.58
C LEU A 30 3.03 -26.90 0.08
N ALA A 31 3.23 -25.63 0.42
CA ALA A 31 4.39 -25.12 1.14
C ALA A 31 4.03 -23.84 1.88
N ALA A 32 4.70 -23.60 2.98
CA ALA A 32 4.62 -22.34 3.75
C ALA A 32 6.04 -21.99 4.20
N ALA A 33 6.33 -20.69 4.22
CA ALA A 33 7.62 -20.12 4.62
C ALA A 33 8.79 -20.49 3.69
N ALA A 34 9.10 -19.58 2.79
CA ALA A 34 10.36 -19.53 2.06
C ALA A 34 10.74 -18.07 1.87
N PRO A 35 12.04 -17.73 1.77
CA PRO A 35 12.46 -16.41 1.35
C PRO A 35 11.84 -16.06 -0.01
N ALA A 36 11.39 -14.83 -0.21
CA ALA A 36 10.83 -14.37 -1.47
C ALA A 36 11.76 -14.66 -2.66
N ALA A 37 13.07 -14.62 -2.44
CA ALA A 37 14.09 -14.95 -3.44
C ALA A 37 13.99 -16.37 -4.01
N GLY A 38 13.50 -17.36 -3.23
CA GLY A 38 13.32 -18.76 -3.68
C GLY A 38 11.88 -19.10 -4.06
N ALA A 39 10.97 -18.15 -3.93
CA ALA A 39 9.54 -18.38 -4.13
C ALA A 39 9.21 -18.85 -5.54
N ALA A 40 9.81 -18.23 -6.54
CA ALA A 40 9.51 -18.52 -7.93
C ALA A 40 9.83 -19.98 -8.28
N GLU A 41 10.99 -20.49 -7.89
CA GLU A 41 11.42 -21.87 -8.12
C GLU A 41 10.48 -22.88 -7.48
N LEU A 42 10.07 -22.61 -6.25
CA LEU A 42 9.12 -23.46 -5.52
C LEU A 42 7.75 -23.48 -6.21
N VAL A 43 7.24 -22.30 -6.63
CA VAL A 43 5.96 -22.19 -7.33
C VAL A 43 6.02 -22.91 -8.68
N ILE A 44 7.10 -22.73 -9.44
CA ILE A 44 7.32 -23.39 -10.73
C ILE A 44 7.31 -24.92 -10.56
N THR A 45 7.97 -25.42 -9.53
CA THR A 45 8.10 -26.87 -9.26
C THR A 45 6.81 -27.48 -8.71
N ARG A 46 6.15 -26.78 -7.78
CA ARG A 46 4.97 -27.32 -7.07
C ARG A 46 3.66 -27.06 -7.81
N ALA A 47 3.64 -26.12 -8.74
CA ALA A 47 2.50 -25.73 -9.57
C ALA A 47 1.18 -25.59 -8.77
N PRO A 48 1.10 -24.68 -7.78
CA PRO A 48 -0.14 -24.40 -7.07
C PRO A 48 -1.17 -23.78 -8.03
N GLU A 49 -2.46 -23.78 -7.63
CA GLU A 49 -3.48 -22.99 -8.33
C GLU A 49 -3.35 -21.50 -7.97
N VAL A 50 -3.07 -21.21 -6.70
CA VAL A 50 -2.89 -19.84 -6.18
C VAL A 50 -1.64 -19.79 -5.30
N CYS A 51 -0.82 -18.77 -5.51
CA CYS A 51 0.33 -18.45 -4.67
C CYS A 51 0.10 -17.12 -3.97
N LEU A 52 0.25 -17.08 -2.63
CA LEU A 52 0.29 -15.86 -1.84
C LEU A 52 1.76 -15.52 -1.60
N ILE A 53 2.19 -14.33 -2.01
CA ILE A 53 3.57 -13.85 -1.86
C ILE A 53 3.57 -12.61 -0.98
N GLY A 54 4.23 -12.70 0.18
CA GLY A 54 4.44 -11.58 1.09
C GLY A 54 5.47 -10.59 0.56
N THR A 55 5.21 -9.31 0.80
CA THR A 55 6.13 -8.20 0.53
C THR A 55 6.20 -7.28 1.73
N ALA A 56 7.43 -6.91 2.14
CA ALA A 56 7.61 -5.98 3.25
C ALA A 56 7.32 -4.54 2.84
N THR A 57 7.74 -4.14 1.63
CA THR A 57 7.63 -2.76 1.14
C THR A 57 7.33 -2.75 -0.36
N PRO A 58 6.08 -2.44 -0.78
CA PRO A 58 5.70 -2.45 -2.21
C PRO A 58 6.45 -1.44 -3.09
N ALA A 59 7.23 -0.53 -2.49
CA ALA A 59 7.94 0.53 -3.20
C ALA A 59 9.40 0.19 -3.55
N GLU A 60 9.93 -0.97 -3.11
CA GLU A 60 11.31 -1.35 -3.41
C GLU A 60 11.45 -1.85 -4.86
N PRO A 61 12.51 -1.41 -5.58
CA PRO A 61 12.79 -1.94 -6.92
C PRO A 61 12.99 -3.46 -6.89
N GLY A 62 12.40 -4.16 -7.84
CA GLY A 62 12.55 -5.62 -7.96
C GLY A 62 11.70 -6.45 -6.99
N ILE A 63 10.92 -5.83 -6.10
CA ILE A 63 10.09 -6.55 -5.12
C ILE A 63 9.09 -7.51 -5.79
N PHE A 64 8.68 -7.21 -7.02
CA PHE A 64 7.77 -8.05 -7.79
C PHE A 64 8.47 -8.95 -8.82
N ASP A 65 9.80 -9.01 -8.86
CA ASP A 65 10.54 -9.90 -9.76
C ASP A 65 10.12 -11.37 -9.62
N PRO A 66 9.86 -11.91 -8.41
CA PRO A 66 9.33 -13.25 -8.25
C PRO A 66 7.99 -13.46 -8.95
N VAL A 67 7.10 -12.43 -8.92
CA VAL A 67 5.79 -12.47 -9.60
C VAL A 67 6.00 -12.54 -11.11
N VAL A 68 6.84 -11.65 -11.66
CA VAL A 68 7.19 -11.64 -13.09
C VAL A 68 7.72 -13.00 -13.53
N LYS A 69 8.67 -13.59 -12.78
CA LYS A 69 9.26 -14.88 -13.07
C LYS A 69 8.23 -16.01 -13.06
N ILE A 70 7.35 -16.04 -12.04
CA ILE A 70 6.28 -17.03 -11.96
C ILE A 70 5.33 -16.90 -13.16
N LYS A 71 4.90 -15.69 -13.48
CA LYS A 71 3.94 -15.47 -14.58
C LYS A 71 4.53 -15.80 -15.94
N ARG A 72 5.84 -15.62 -16.14
CA ARG A 72 6.52 -16.02 -17.35
C ARG A 72 6.59 -17.56 -17.51
N GLU A 73 6.91 -18.27 -16.45
CA GLU A 73 7.11 -19.73 -16.47
C GLU A 73 5.80 -20.52 -16.25
N ARG A 74 4.87 -19.94 -15.49
CA ARG A 74 3.58 -20.54 -15.10
C ARG A 74 2.45 -19.54 -15.17
N PRO A 75 2.05 -19.07 -16.35
CA PRO A 75 1.03 -18.01 -16.52
C PRO A 75 -0.34 -18.36 -15.90
N GLN A 76 -0.65 -19.65 -15.78
CA GLN A 76 -1.90 -20.13 -15.18
C GLN A 76 -1.95 -20.03 -13.65
N VAL A 77 -0.81 -19.85 -12.96
CA VAL A 77 -0.79 -19.69 -11.50
C VAL A 77 -1.29 -18.30 -11.16
N ALA A 78 -2.35 -18.23 -10.35
CA ALA A 78 -2.81 -16.96 -9.81
C ALA A 78 -1.88 -16.52 -8.67
N VAL A 79 -1.37 -15.29 -8.74
CA VAL A 79 -0.46 -14.75 -7.72
C VAL A 79 -1.15 -13.62 -6.98
N LEU A 80 -1.33 -13.78 -5.68
CA LEU A 80 -1.81 -12.76 -4.75
C LEU A 80 -0.63 -12.18 -3.98
N VAL A 81 -0.47 -10.88 -4.03
CA VAL A 81 0.52 -10.17 -3.22
C VAL A 81 -0.08 -9.91 -1.84
N LEU A 82 0.68 -10.25 -0.78
CA LEU A 82 0.38 -9.90 0.61
C LEU A 82 1.29 -8.75 1.02
N GLY A 83 0.72 -7.69 1.60
CA GLY A 83 1.54 -6.55 1.98
C GLY A 83 0.84 -5.59 2.95
N PRO A 84 1.54 -4.52 3.37
CA PRO A 84 0.95 -3.44 4.16
C PRO A 84 -0.11 -2.70 3.34
N VAL A 85 -0.63 -1.59 3.86
CA VAL A 85 -1.54 -0.72 3.09
C VAL A 85 -0.85 -0.26 1.81
N PRO A 86 -1.34 -0.66 0.63
CA PRO A 86 -0.65 -0.37 -0.62
C PRO A 86 -0.94 1.06 -1.10
N SER A 87 0.06 1.70 -1.71
CA SER A 87 -0.17 2.89 -2.52
C SER A 87 -0.81 2.52 -3.87
N PRO A 88 -1.51 3.44 -4.56
CA PRO A 88 -1.99 3.21 -5.92
C PRO A 88 -0.89 2.73 -6.87
N ARG A 89 0.31 3.32 -6.77
CA ARG A 89 1.50 2.92 -7.54
C ARG A 89 1.97 1.50 -7.20
N GLY A 90 1.95 1.11 -5.92
CA GLY A 90 2.31 -0.24 -5.50
C GLY A 90 1.36 -1.30 -6.07
N ILE A 91 0.06 -1.00 -6.09
CA ILE A 91 -0.94 -1.87 -6.72
C ILE A 91 -0.72 -1.93 -8.23
N ALA A 92 -0.53 -0.78 -8.89
CA ALA A 92 -0.26 -0.72 -10.32
C ALA A 92 0.98 -1.55 -10.69
N ALA A 93 2.07 -1.43 -9.91
CA ALA A 93 3.29 -2.21 -10.11
C ALA A 93 3.07 -3.72 -9.91
N ALA A 94 2.30 -4.12 -8.90
CA ALA A 94 1.95 -5.53 -8.68
C ALA A 94 1.16 -6.10 -9.87
N PHE A 95 0.16 -5.37 -10.38
CA PHE A 95 -0.61 -5.80 -11.56
C PHE A 95 0.24 -5.80 -12.83
N ALA A 96 1.11 -4.80 -13.03
CA ALA A 96 2.05 -4.77 -14.16
C ALA A 96 3.00 -5.97 -14.14
N ALA A 97 3.40 -6.45 -12.95
CA ALA A 97 4.16 -7.68 -12.77
C ALA A 97 3.34 -8.96 -13.03
N GLY A 98 2.02 -8.85 -13.20
CA GLY A 98 1.11 -9.96 -13.46
C GLY A 98 0.42 -10.53 -12.22
N ALA A 99 0.42 -9.82 -11.08
CA ALA A 99 -0.36 -10.25 -9.93
C ALA A 99 -1.85 -10.31 -10.24
N SER A 100 -2.55 -11.29 -9.67
CA SER A 100 -4.00 -11.45 -9.78
C SER A 100 -4.75 -10.63 -8.73
N GLY A 101 -4.04 -10.08 -7.75
CA GLY A 101 -4.64 -9.26 -6.70
C GLY A 101 -3.64 -8.86 -5.62
N TYR A 102 -4.16 -8.04 -4.71
CA TYR A 102 -3.43 -7.56 -3.53
C TYR A 102 -4.29 -7.72 -2.29
N VAL A 103 -3.72 -8.31 -1.25
CA VAL A 103 -4.35 -8.56 0.05
C VAL A 103 -3.50 -7.89 1.14
N ARG A 104 -4.13 -7.18 2.05
CA ARG A 104 -3.43 -6.54 3.17
C ARG A 104 -3.06 -7.55 4.25
N HIS A 105 -1.96 -7.30 4.96
CA HIS A 105 -1.53 -8.14 6.09
C HIS A 105 -2.56 -8.18 7.25
N ASP A 106 -3.35 -7.11 7.41
CA ASP A 106 -4.39 -7.00 8.44
C ASP A 106 -5.79 -7.46 7.96
N GLU A 107 -5.87 -8.04 6.75
CA GLU A 107 -7.12 -8.57 6.23
C GLU A 107 -7.55 -9.81 7.05
N ARG A 108 -8.84 -9.91 7.28
CA ARG A 108 -9.41 -11.09 7.95
C ARG A 108 -9.31 -12.32 7.05
N ILE A 109 -9.20 -13.49 7.65
CA ILE A 109 -9.03 -14.74 6.90
C ILE A 109 -10.17 -15.00 5.88
N GLU A 110 -11.39 -14.52 6.19
CA GLU A 110 -12.52 -14.58 5.25
C GLU A 110 -12.28 -13.71 4.00
N GLY A 111 -11.62 -12.56 4.19
CA GLY A 111 -11.22 -11.67 3.08
C GLY A 111 -10.13 -12.29 2.22
N VAL A 112 -9.13 -12.90 2.87
CA VAL A 112 -8.07 -13.65 2.17
C VAL A 112 -8.67 -14.79 1.36
N GLU A 113 -9.61 -15.56 1.92
CA GLU A 113 -10.28 -16.67 1.24
C GLU A 113 -11.08 -16.19 0.02
N ARG A 114 -11.83 -15.08 0.16
CA ARG A 114 -12.53 -14.46 -0.99
C ARG A 114 -11.55 -14.02 -2.08
N ALA A 115 -10.40 -13.45 -1.70
CA ALA A 115 -9.36 -13.07 -2.66
C ALA A 115 -8.79 -14.29 -3.40
N ILE A 116 -8.53 -15.39 -2.69
CA ILE A 116 -8.09 -16.66 -3.27
C ILE A 116 -9.10 -17.17 -4.30
N MET A 117 -10.39 -17.17 -3.95
CA MET A 117 -11.44 -17.67 -4.85
C MET A 117 -11.60 -16.80 -6.09
N LYS A 118 -11.54 -15.47 -5.95
CA LYS A 118 -11.53 -14.53 -7.09
C LYS A 118 -10.33 -14.75 -8.00
N ALA A 119 -9.13 -14.77 -7.43
CA ALA A 119 -7.90 -14.97 -8.19
C ALA A 119 -7.89 -16.29 -8.96
N ARG A 120 -8.39 -17.38 -8.34
CA ARG A 120 -8.58 -18.67 -8.99
C ARG A 120 -9.57 -18.63 -10.15
N ALA A 121 -10.62 -17.81 -10.04
CA ALA A 121 -11.60 -17.59 -11.09
C ALA A 121 -11.10 -16.68 -12.23
N GLY A 122 -9.88 -16.14 -12.12
CA GLY A 122 -9.33 -15.17 -13.07
C GLY A 122 -9.82 -13.74 -12.85
N GLU A 123 -10.49 -13.49 -11.73
CA GLU A 123 -10.99 -12.16 -11.36
C GLU A 123 -9.93 -11.38 -10.56
N ALA A 124 -9.92 -10.06 -10.71
CA ALA A 124 -9.06 -9.20 -9.92
C ALA A 124 -9.46 -9.21 -8.44
N ALA A 125 -8.53 -9.65 -7.58
CA ALA A 125 -8.73 -9.72 -6.14
C ALA A 125 -8.11 -8.52 -5.43
N VAL A 126 -8.77 -7.37 -5.56
CA VAL A 126 -8.37 -6.12 -4.91
C VAL A 126 -9.60 -5.31 -4.54
N ALA A 127 -9.51 -4.47 -3.52
CA ALA A 127 -10.61 -3.60 -3.13
C ALA A 127 -10.92 -2.59 -4.26
N PRO A 128 -12.20 -2.38 -4.63
CA PRO A 128 -12.58 -1.50 -5.75
C PRO A 128 -12.03 -0.08 -5.63
N GLN A 129 -11.93 0.45 -4.41
CA GLN A 129 -11.42 1.80 -4.14
C GLN A 129 -9.94 1.95 -4.52
N LEU A 130 -9.17 0.86 -4.43
CA LEU A 130 -7.76 0.82 -4.77
C LEU A 130 -7.52 0.66 -6.28
N LEU A 131 -8.50 0.10 -6.99
CA LEU A 131 -8.43 -0.07 -8.45
C LEU A 131 -8.42 1.26 -9.18
N GLN A 132 -9.24 2.24 -8.78
CA GLN A 132 -9.31 3.53 -9.46
C GLN A 132 -7.96 4.24 -9.46
N GLY A 133 -7.30 4.31 -8.30
CA GLY A 133 -5.96 4.89 -8.18
C GLY A 133 -4.91 4.13 -9.00
N ALA A 134 -4.95 2.79 -8.96
CA ALA A 134 -4.02 1.96 -9.71
C ALA A 134 -4.21 2.09 -11.24
N PHE A 135 -5.44 2.20 -11.73
CA PHE A 135 -5.70 2.45 -13.15
C PHE A 135 -5.14 3.80 -13.61
N SER A 136 -5.29 4.85 -12.80
CA SER A 136 -4.71 6.15 -13.11
C SER A 136 -3.18 6.08 -13.25
N GLU A 137 -2.52 5.30 -12.40
CA GLU A 137 -1.07 5.05 -12.49
C GLU A 137 -0.69 4.23 -13.73
N LEU A 138 -1.45 3.20 -14.08
CA LEU A 138 -1.18 2.36 -15.25
C LEU A 138 -1.38 3.12 -16.56
N LEU A 139 -2.35 4.04 -16.61
CA LEU A 139 -2.63 4.86 -17.80
C LEU A 139 -1.64 6.02 -17.96
N ASN A 140 -0.90 6.36 -16.90
CA ASN A 140 0.06 7.46 -16.91
C ASN A 140 1.43 7.05 -16.31
N PRO A 141 2.11 6.05 -16.91
CA PRO A 141 3.37 5.50 -16.37
C PRO A 141 4.55 6.50 -16.41
N ALA A 142 4.38 7.63 -17.11
CA ALA A 142 5.39 8.69 -17.21
C ALA A 142 5.36 9.70 -16.05
N ALA A 143 4.47 9.51 -15.08
CA ALA A 143 4.46 10.34 -13.89
C ALA A 143 5.71 10.07 -13.05
N GLN A 144 6.68 10.97 -13.16
CA GLN A 144 7.91 10.94 -12.36
C GLN A 144 7.60 11.08 -10.86
N PRO A 145 8.53 10.74 -9.93
CA PRO A 145 8.36 10.96 -8.48
C PRO A 145 7.91 12.37 -8.13
N ASP A 146 8.21 13.34 -8.98
CA ASP A 146 7.75 14.71 -8.92
C ASP A 146 6.23 14.89 -9.01
N ASP A 147 5.52 13.97 -9.64
CA ASP A 147 4.07 14.05 -9.86
C ASP A 147 3.24 13.54 -8.65
N GLU A 148 3.81 12.65 -7.80
CA GLU A 148 3.09 12.14 -6.63
C GLU A 148 2.82 13.27 -5.62
N GLY A 149 3.83 14.09 -5.35
CA GLY A 149 3.68 15.27 -4.49
C GLY A 149 2.64 16.25 -5.04
N GLN A 150 2.63 16.47 -6.34
CA GLN A 150 1.69 17.39 -6.98
C GLN A 150 0.25 16.86 -6.96
N ARG A 151 0.05 15.55 -7.16
CA ARG A 151 -1.27 14.91 -7.02
C ARG A 151 -1.79 14.94 -5.61
N LEU A 152 -0.94 14.66 -4.62
CA LEU A 152 -1.31 14.74 -3.21
C LEU A 152 -1.69 16.17 -2.83
N LEU A 153 -0.96 17.19 -3.34
CA LEU A 153 -1.33 18.59 -3.14
C LEU A 153 -2.71 18.94 -3.73
N GLN A 154 -3.03 18.42 -4.92
CA GLN A 154 -4.33 18.65 -5.56
C GLN A 154 -5.51 18.03 -4.80
N MET A 155 -5.27 17.00 -3.99
CA MET A 155 -6.30 16.38 -3.13
C MET A 155 -6.58 17.20 -1.86
N LEU A 156 -5.66 18.08 -1.48
CA LEU A 156 -5.77 18.89 -0.28
C LEU A 156 -6.28 20.29 -0.60
N THR A 157 -7.15 20.79 0.25
CA THR A 157 -7.50 22.21 0.22
C THR A 157 -6.34 23.06 0.73
N PRO A 158 -6.27 24.38 0.41
CA PRO A 158 -5.21 25.25 0.93
C PRO A 158 -5.05 25.19 2.46
N ARG A 159 -6.17 25.07 3.19
CA ARG A 159 -6.14 24.91 4.65
C ARG A 159 -5.60 23.56 5.11
N GLU A 160 -5.84 22.50 4.36
CA GLU A 160 -5.29 21.16 4.65
C GLU A 160 -3.80 21.08 4.33
N VAL A 161 -3.34 21.80 3.30
CA VAL A 161 -1.91 21.95 3.01
C VAL A 161 -1.21 22.70 4.15
N GLU A 162 -1.77 23.79 4.65
CA GLU A 162 -1.25 24.52 5.82
C GLU A 162 -1.15 23.59 7.05
N VAL A 163 -2.16 22.79 7.31
CA VAL A 163 -2.14 21.79 8.40
C VAL A 163 -1.04 20.76 8.19
N LEU A 164 -0.85 20.26 6.97
CA LEU A 164 0.18 19.26 6.66
C LEU A 164 1.60 19.80 6.89
N VAL A 165 1.86 21.04 6.48
CA VAL A 165 3.16 21.72 6.74
C VAL A 165 3.44 21.77 8.25
N ARG A 166 2.48 22.25 9.04
CA ARG A 166 2.63 22.32 10.51
C ARG A 166 2.79 20.94 11.17
N VAL A 167 2.11 19.93 10.66
CA VAL A 167 2.29 18.54 11.11
C VAL A 167 3.69 18.05 10.82
N ALA A 168 4.24 18.38 9.65
CA ALA A 168 5.61 18.02 9.27
C ALA A 168 6.67 18.77 10.10
N ASP A 169 6.38 20.00 10.53
CA ASP A 169 7.21 20.79 11.47
C ASP A 169 7.11 20.26 12.92
N GLY A 170 6.32 19.21 13.16
CA GLY A 170 6.18 18.58 14.48
C GLY A 170 5.24 19.32 15.43
N GLU A 171 4.46 20.30 14.96
CA GLU A 171 3.50 21.03 15.79
C GLU A 171 2.39 20.12 16.34
N ASP A 172 2.07 20.29 17.61
CA ASP A 172 0.90 19.62 18.20
C ASP A 172 -0.42 20.31 17.80
N THR A 173 -1.56 19.71 18.15
CA THR A 173 -2.87 20.23 17.76
C THR A 173 -3.16 21.63 18.34
N ARG A 174 -2.56 21.98 19.48
CA ARG A 174 -2.75 23.29 20.12
C ARG A 174 -1.98 24.37 19.38
N LEU A 175 -0.73 24.08 19.00
CA LEU A 175 0.11 24.97 18.20
C LEU A 175 -0.49 25.19 16.82
N ILE A 176 -0.95 24.12 16.16
CA ILE A 176 -1.68 24.23 14.88
C ILE A 176 -2.92 25.12 15.01
N ALA A 177 -3.72 24.91 16.06
CA ALA A 177 -4.92 25.71 16.31
C ALA A 177 -4.58 27.20 16.52
N ALA A 178 -3.59 27.46 17.35
CA ALA A 178 -3.11 28.84 17.64
C ALA A 178 -2.58 29.53 16.38
N GLY A 179 -1.69 28.85 15.63
CA GLY A 179 -1.10 29.39 14.41
C GLY A 179 -2.09 29.61 13.26
N MET A 180 -3.21 28.86 13.24
CA MET A 180 -4.26 29.00 12.23
C MET A 180 -5.43 29.87 12.69
N GLY A 181 -5.45 30.32 13.94
CA GLY A 181 -6.56 31.12 14.52
C GLY A 181 -7.88 30.35 14.62
N ILE A 182 -7.84 29.05 14.90
CA ILE A 182 -9.02 28.17 14.98
C ILE A 182 -9.11 27.44 16.33
N ALA A 183 -10.27 26.88 16.64
CA ALA A 183 -10.42 26.07 17.85
C ALA A 183 -9.61 24.74 17.76
N PRO A 184 -9.07 24.23 18.89
CA PRO A 184 -8.34 22.96 18.91
C PRO A 184 -9.14 21.76 18.37
N SER A 185 -10.45 21.72 18.57
CA SER A 185 -11.35 20.70 18.01
C SER A 185 -11.39 20.77 16.48
N THR A 186 -11.40 21.96 15.91
CA THR A 186 -11.36 22.19 14.46
C THR A 186 -10.00 21.77 13.88
N ALA A 187 -8.90 22.14 14.52
CA ALA A 187 -7.57 21.72 14.11
C ALA A 187 -7.44 20.18 14.11
N ARG A 188 -7.97 19.50 15.13
CA ARG A 188 -8.03 18.03 15.18
C ARG A 188 -8.78 17.43 13.99
N THR A 189 -9.92 18.02 13.64
CA THR A 189 -10.72 17.57 12.49
C THR A 189 -9.95 17.77 11.18
N HIS A 190 -9.25 18.87 11.01
CA HIS A 190 -8.42 19.11 9.82
C HIS A 190 -7.26 18.10 9.73
N VAL A 191 -6.56 17.84 10.83
CA VAL A 191 -5.52 16.82 10.87
C VAL A 191 -6.06 15.45 10.46
N GLN A 192 -7.20 15.03 11.02
CA GLN A 192 -7.82 13.75 10.64
C GLN A 192 -8.18 13.68 9.16
N ARG A 193 -8.72 14.78 8.59
CA ARG A 193 -9.05 14.85 7.16
C ARG A 193 -7.80 14.75 6.28
N VAL A 194 -6.71 15.41 6.67
CA VAL A 194 -5.41 15.31 5.98
C VAL A 194 -4.92 13.87 5.99
N LEU A 195 -4.87 13.21 7.15
CA LEU A 195 -4.44 11.81 7.26
C LEU A 195 -5.30 10.89 6.39
N MET A 196 -6.61 11.07 6.42
CA MET A 196 -7.54 10.27 5.61
C MET A 196 -7.33 10.49 4.10
N LYS A 197 -7.17 11.75 3.66
CA LYS A 197 -6.95 12.08 2.24
C LYS A 197 -5.60 11.57 1.72
N LEU A 198 -4.57 11.61 2.58
CA LEU A 198 -3.24 11.08 2.26
C LEU A 198 -3.16 9.55 2.39
N GLY A 199 -4.20 8.89 2.94
CA GLY A 199 -4.23 7.45 3.15
C GLY A 199 -3.25 6.95 4.20
N VAL A 200 -2.89 7.80 5.18
CA VAL A 200 -1.92 7.47 6.24
C VAL A 200 -2.59 7.37 7.62
N GLY A 201 -2.03 6.53 8.49
CA GLY A 201 -2.60 6.26 9.81
C GLY A 201 -2.08 7.16 10.94
N SER A 202 -1.00 7.90 10.71
CA SER A 202 -0.36 8.71 11.74
C SER A 202 0.23 10.01 11.21
N ARG A 203 0.44 10.99 12.11
CA ARG A 203 1.11 12.26 11.79
C ARG A 203 2.54 12.05 11.29
N LEU A 204 3.24 11.09 11.90
CA LEU A 204 4.61 10.76 11.51
C LEU A 204 4.65 10.20 10.08
N GLU A 205 3.70 9.34 9.70
CA GLU A 205 3.55 8.84 8.33
C GLU A 205 3.23 9.98 7.36
N ALA A 206 2.35 10.92 7.74
CA ALA A 206 2.04 12.09 6.91
C ALA A 206 3.27 12.97 6.69
N ALA A 207 4.04 13.25 7.74
CA ALA A 207 5.29 14.00 7.66
C ALA A 207 6.33 13.28 6.79
N ALA A 208 6.52 11.98 6.96
CA ALA A 208 7.43 11.17 6.16
C ALA A 208 7.01 11.12 4.67
N LEU A 209 5.71 11.01 4.39
CA LEU A 209 5.17 11.06 3.04
C LEU A 209 5.43 12.44 2.40
N ALA A 210 5.15 13.51 3.11
CA ALA A 210 5.35 14.88 2.65
C ALA A 210 6.83 15.18 2.34
N ALA A 211 7.75 14.71 3.20
CA ALA A 211 9.18 14.84 2.98
C ALA A 211 9.66 14.04 1.75
N ARG A 212 9.24 12.78 1.64
CA ARG A 212 9.64 11.88 0.53
C ARG A 212 9.16 12.36 -0.83
N THR A 213 7.98 12.97 -0.89
CA THR A 213 7.36 13.43 -2.16
C THR A 213 7.71 14.88 -2.52
N GLY A 214 8.55 15.57 -1.72
CA GLY A 214 8.87 16.98 -1.93
C GLY A 214 7.65 17.90 -1.81
N LEU A 215 6.62 17.47 -1.11
CA LEU A 215 5.34 18.15 -1.00
C LEU A 215 5.47 19.44 -0.18
N LEU A 216 6.40 19.44 0.79
CA LEU A 216 6.70 20.61 1.63
C LEU A 216 7.38 21.72 0.83
N ASP A 217 8.32 21.37 -0.04
CA ASP A 217 9.05 22.35 -0.88
C ASP A 217 8.12 23.05 -1.88
N ARG A 218 7.04 22.36 -2.29
CA ARG A 218 6.04 22.84 -3.26
C ARG A 218 4.89 23.60 -2.61
N ALA A 219 4.65 23.38 -1.32
CA ALA A 219 3.63 24.11 -0.56
C ALA A 219 3.98 25.62 -0.40
N GLY A 220 5.22 25.99 -0.75
CA GLY A 220 5.73 27.36 -0.63
C GLY A 220 5.98 27.79 0.82
N PRO A 221 6.76 28.86 1.06
CA PRO A 221 7.02 29.35 2.40
C PRO A 221 5.76 29.99 2.96
N LEU A 222 4.97 29.25 3.72
CA LEU A 222 3.89 29.79 4.55
C LEU A 222 4.43 30.52 5.82
N HIS A 223 5.75 30.65 5.93
CA HIS A 223 6.42 31.30 7.04
C HIS A 223 7.30 32.43 6.53
N ASN A 224 6.77 33.63 6.40
CA ASN A 224 7.46 34.87 6.78
C ASN A 224 6.53 36.11 6.74
N SER A 225 5.63 36.23 7.71
CA SER A 225 5.00 37.53 7.96
C SER A 225 4.65 37.75 9.43
N ALA A 226 5.61 37.47 10.32
CA ALA A 226 5.50 37.92 11.71
C ALA A 226 6.88 38.01 12.36
N SER A 227 7.76 38.85 11.85
CA SER A 227 8.91 39.39 12.62
C SER A 227 9.57 40.50 11.81
N SER A 228 8.88 41.62 11.63
CA SER A 228 9.50 42.91 11.33
C SER A 228 8.51 43.99 11.72
N ASP A 229 8.45 44.30 13.01
CA ASP A 229 8.21 45.63 13.53
C ASP A 229 8.44 45.62 15.06
N THR A 230 9.56 46.09 15.49
CA THR A 230 9.94 47.05 16.50
C THR A 230 11.39 46.87 16.87
#